data_2abc0c26a18449089abcd503e61264a2
#
_entry.id   2abc0c26a18449089abcd503e61264a2
#
_cell.length_a   1.000
_cell.length_b   1.000
_cell.length_c   1.000
_cell.angle_alpha   90.00
_cell.angle_beta   90.00
_cell.angle_gamma   90.00
#
_symmetry.space_group_name_H-M   'P 1'
#
loop_
_entity.id
_entity.type
_entity.pdbx_description
1 polymer ?
#
loop_
_entity_poly.entity_id
_entity_poly.type
_entity_poly.pdbx_seq_one_letter_code
_entity_poly.pdbx_strand_id
1 'polypeptide(L)'
;LDYLKKISTSSQHLLSLINDVLDMSRIESGKVKIEEKAVHLPDLVHDVRSIIQPDVSAKRLSLFIDTMDVENEDIITDPMRLNQILLNILSNAIKFTPTGGTISIRISQKNGAPKGRGCYEFRIKDNGIGMSEEFQKHIFEAFSREESSTVSGIQGTGLGMSITKNIVDMMGGTIAIESEPGKGSEFIVDLCFALSGQRVEPKQIPQLEGLRALVA
;
A
#
# COMPACT_ATOMS: atom_id res chain seq x y z
N LEU A 1 33.40 5.70 5.00
CA LEU A 1 32.08 5.94 4.35
C LEU A 1 31.10 4.78 4.58
N ASP A 2 31.57 3.53 4.56
CA ASP A 2 30.72 2.33 4.70
C ASP A 2 30.08 2.20 6.10
N TYR A 3 30.84 2.50 7.16
CA TYR A 3 30.32 2.46 8.54
C TYR A 3 29.24 3.51 8.80
N LEU A 4 29.39 4.72 8.29
CA LEU A 4 28.38 5.78 8.43
C LEU A 4 27.06 5.39 7.71
N LYS A 5 27.18 4.78 6.54
CA LYS A 5 26.02 4.27 5.79
C LYS A 5 25.30 3.15 6.56
N LYS A 6 26.07 2.21 7.14
CA LYS A 6 25.50 1.13 7.98
C LYS A 6 24.81 1.68 9.23
N ILE A 7 25.43 2.66 9.91
CA ILE A 7 24.83 3.32 11.08
C ILE A 7 23.52 4.01 10.68
N SER A 8 23.51 4.79 9.60
CA SER A 8 22.32 5.48 9.11
C SER A 8 21.18 4.49 8.81
N THR A 9 21.48 3.42 8.07
CA THR A 9 20.50 2.37 7.73
C THR A 9 19.95 1.69 8.99
N SER A 10 20.82 1.35 9.95
CA SER A 10 20.39 0.72 11.20
C SER A 10 19.53 1.66 12.06
N SER A 11 19.88 2.96 12.09
CA SER A 11 19.11 3.97 12.83
C SER A 11 17.72 4.18 12.21
N GLN A 12 17.63 4.23 10.87
CA GLN A 12 16.35 4.31 10.16
C GLN A 12 15.47 3.08 10.42
N HIS A 13 16.09 1.90 10.42
CA HIS A 13 15.37 0.66 10.73
C HIS A 13 14.84 0.65 12.17
N LEU A 14 15.65 1.10 13.14
CA LEU A 14 15.20 1.20 14.54
C LEU A 14 14.05 2.20 14.71
N LEU A 15 14.12 3.35 14.04
CA LEU A 15 13.02 4.33 14.03
C LEU A 15 11.74 3.75 13.44
N SER A 16 11.83 2.99 12.34
CA SER A 16 10.67 2.30 11.76
C SER A 16 10.06 1.31 12.75
N LEU A 17 10.89 0.48 13.41
CA LEU A 17 10.44 -0.47 14.45
C LEU A 17 9.70 0.24 15.59
N ILE A 18 10.26 1.34 16.11
CA ILE A 18 9.65 2.11 17.19
C ILE A 18 8.29 2.66 16.75
N ASN A 19 8.21 3.22 15.53
CA ASN A 19 6.97 3.76 15.00
C ASN A 19 5.92 2.66 14.80
N ASP A 20 6.30 1.49 14.26
CA ASP A 20 5.39 0.35 14.08
C ASP A 20 4.82 -0.13 15.43
N VAL A 21 5.68 -0.24 16.47
CA VAL A 21 5.24 -0.64 17.82
C VAL A 21 4.32 0.41 18.43
N LEU A 22 4.63 1.70 18.28
CA LEU A 22 3.78 2.79 18.77
C LEU A 22 2.44 2.83 18.04
N ASP A 23 2.42 2.64 16.73
CA ASP A 23 1.19 2.56 15.94
C ASP A 23 0.34 1.36 16.38
N MET A 24 0.93 0.17 16.53
CA MET A 24 0.24 -1.01 17.02
C MET A 24 -0.37 -0.78 18.40
N SER A 25 0.41 -0.23 19.36
CA SER A 25 -0.07 0.08 20.70
C SER A 25 -1.23 1.09 20.71
N ARG A 26 -1.17 2.11 19.84
CA ARG A 26 -2.25 3.10 19.70
C ARG A 26 -3.51 2.49 19.10
N ILE A 27 -3.37 1.61 18.13
CA ILE A 27 -4.48 0.89 17.48
C ILE A 27 -5.15 -0.04 18.51
N GLU A 28 -4.39 -0.89 19.19
CA GLU A 28 -4.90 -1.83 20.19
C GLU A 28 -5.59 -1.12 21.37
N SER A 29 -5.08 0.04 21.78
CA SER A 29 -5.71 0.85 22.84
C SER A 29 -6.94 1.64 22.38
N GLY A 30 -7.36 1.53 21.11
CA GLY A 30 -8.50 2.27 20.56
C GLY A 30 -8.31 3.79 20.50
N LYS A 31 -7.08 4.27 20.61
CA LYS A 31 -6.76 5.71 20.63
C LYS A 31 -6.61 6.32 19.25
N VAL A 32 -6.51 5.48 18.21
CA VAL A 32 -6.44 5.95 16.81
C VAL A 32 -7.83 6.37 16.37
N LYS A 33 -7.94 7.60 15.87
CA LYS A 33 -9.14 8.13 15.23
C LYS A 33 -8.90 8.23 13.74
N ILE A 34 -9.88 7.88 12.94
CA ILE A 34 -9.87 8.10 11.48
C ILE A 34 -10.16 9.57 11.23
N GLU A 35 -9.25 10.26 10.57
CA GLU A 35 -9.36 11.68 10.21
C GLU A 35 -9.80 11.82 8.76
N GLU A 36 -11.10 11.77 8.51
CA GLU A 36 -11.66 11.87 7.17
C GLU A 36 -11.49 13.28 6.57
N LYS A 37 -11.00 13.31 5.32
CA LYS A 37 -10.81 14.50 4.50
C LYS A 37 -11.24 14.21 3.08
N ALA A 38 -11.59 15.28 2.32
CA ALA A 38 -11.80 15.14 0.88
C ALA A 38 -10.45 14.85 0.20
N VAL A 39 -10.42 13.83 -0.62
CA VAL A 39 -9.23 13.32 -1.31
C VAL A 39 -9.56 13.03 -2.77
N HIS A 40 -8.71 13.50 -3.67
CA HIS A 40 -8.73 13.09 -5.07
C HIS A 40 -7.87 11.82 -5.20
N LEU A 41 -8.49 10.69 -5.51
CA LEU A 41 -7.83 9.38 -5.51
C LEU A 41 -6.62 9.30 -6.45
N PRO A 42 -6.65 9.88 -7.67
CA PRO A 42 -5.48 9.94 -8.55
C PRO A 42 -4.28 10.65 -7.92
N ASP A 43 -4.48 11.73 -7.16
CA ASP A 43 -3.40 12.45 -6.48
C ASP A 43 -2.75 11.57 -5.41
N LEU A 44 -3.56 10.84 -4.64
CA LEU A 44 -3.07 9.90 -3.64
C LEU A 44 -2.23 8.78 -4.28
N VAL A 45 -2.70 8.23 -5.39
CA VAL A 45 -1.98 7.21 -6.16
C VAL A 45 -0.66 7.74 -6.73
N HIS A 46 -0.68 8.99 -7.21
CA HIS A 46 0.53 9.68 -7.68
C HIS A 46 1.56 9.87 -6.55
N ASP A 47 1.12 10.29 -5.37
CA ASP A 47 1.98 10.47 -4.20
C ASP A 47 2.60 9.11 -3.77
N VAL A 48 1.80 8.04 -3.68
CA VAL A 48 2.28 6.67 -3.40
C VAL A 48 3.32 6.23 -4.42
N ARG A 49 3.03 6.41 -5.72
CA ARG A 49 3.99 6.10 -6.80
C ARG A 49 5.30 6.84 -6.62
N SER A 50 5.23 8.13 -6.31
CA SER A 50 6.42 8.98 -6.14
C SER A 50 7.31 8.51 -5.00
N ILE A 51 6.70 8.03 -3.91
CA ILE A 51 7.41 7.49 -2.73
C ILE A 51 8.16 6.20 -3.08
N ILE A 52 7.51 5.27 -3.81
CA ILE A 52 8.11 3.95 -4.10
C ILE A 52 9.04 3.94 -5.32
N GLN A 53 8.97 4.95 -6.18
CA GLN A 53 9.71 4.99 -7.46
C GLN A 53 11.23 4.79 -7.31
N PRO A 54 11.92 5.34 -6.29
CA PRO A 54 13.35 5.08 -6.09
C PRO A 54 13.67 3.59 -5.90
N ASP A 55 12.87 2.87 -5.10
CA ASP A 55 13.09 1.46 -4.80
C ASP A 55 12.74 0.57 -5.99
N VAL A 56 11.66 0.89 -6.71
CA VAL A 56 11.27 0.25 -7.97
C VAL A 56 12.41 0.37 -8.99
N SER A 57 12.96 1.57 -9.14
CA SER A 57 14.08 1.84 -10.07
C SER A 57 15.37 1.13 -9.65
N ALA A 58 15.70 1.14 -8.36
CA ALA A 58 16.90 0.47 -7.82
C ALA A 58 16.88 -1.04 -8.07
N LYS A 59 15.71 -1.67 -7.98
CA LYS A 59 15.50 -3.09 -8.29
C LYS A 59 15.17 -3.37 -9.76
N ARG A 60 15.07 -2.35 -10.62
CA ARG A 60 14.68 -2.47 -12.04
C ARG A 60 13.35 -3.19 -12.21
N LEU A 61 12.38 -2.93 -11.33
CA LEU A 61 11.06 -3.53 -11.40
C LEU A 61 10.21 -2.81 -12.45
N SER A 62 9.31 -3.55 -13.09
CA SER A 62 8.24 -2.98 -13.91
C SER A 62 7.03 -2.68 -13.01
N LEU A 63 6.59 -1.42 -12.95
CA LEU A 63 5.43 -1.00 -12.17
C LEU A 63 4.29 -0.60 -13.12
N PHE A 64 3.15 -1.24 -12.99
CA PHE A 64 1.91 -0.92 -13.71
C PHE A 64 0.87 -0.39 -12.74
N ILE A 65 0.19 0.70 -13.11
CA ILE A 65 -0.89 1.29 -12.31
C ILE A 65 -2.09 1.45 -13.25
N ASP A 66 -3.22 0.87 -12.85
CA ASP A 66 -4.48 0.88 -13.59
C ASP A 66 -5.60 1.38 -12.67
N THR A 67 -6.25 2.48 -13.06
CA THR A 67 -7.37 3.11 -12.37
C THR A 67 -8.54 3.38 -13.31
N MET A 68 -8.57 2.74 -14.49
CA MET A 68 -9.56 3.04 -15.55
C MET A 68 -11.00 2.70 -15.16
N ASP A 69 -11.19 1.78 -14.21
CA ASP A 69 -12.51 1.37 -13.73
C ASP A 69 -12.99 2.20 -12.51
N VAL A 70 -12.45 3.42 -12.29
CA VAL A 70 -12.86 4.33 -11.22
C VAL A 70 -13.70 5.46 -11.83
N GLU A 71 -14.99 5.49 -11.50
CA GLU A 71 -15.92 6.54 -11.96
C GLU A 71 -15.93 7.77 -11.04
N ASN A 72 -15.82 7.56 -9.73
CA ASN A 72 -15.84 8.61 -8.73
C ASN A 72 -14.46 8.71 -8.07
N GLU A 73 -13.70 9.72 -8.46
CA GLU A 73 -12.33 9.95 -7.99
C GLU A 73 -12.25 10.78 -6.71
N ASP A 74 -13.32 11.54 -6.40
CA ASP A 74 -13.37 12.44 -5.25
C ASP A 74 -14.08 11.74 -4.08
N ILE A 75 -13.33 11.33 -3.09
CA ILE A 75 -13.76 10.54 -1.93
C ILE A 75 -13.49 11.25 -0.62
N ILE A 76 -14.18 10.85 0.45
CA ILE A 76 -13.91 11.29 1.82
C ILE A 76 -13.29 10.11 2.56
N THR A 77 -12.02 10.23 2.93
CA THR A 77 -11.25 9.19 3.59
C THR A 77 -10.13 9.81 4.44
N ASP A 78 -9.46 8.98 5.24
CA ASP A 78 -8.19 9.35 5.90
C ASP A 78 -7.03 9.07 4.94
N PRO A 79 -6.43 10.12 4.32
CA PRO A 79 -5.37 9.93 3.32
C PRO A 79 -4.11 9.33 3.92
N MET A 80 -3.82 9.61 5.19
CA MET A 80 -2.63 9.07 5.85
C MET A 80 -2.77 7.57 6.07
N ARG A 81 -3.95 7.11 6.50
CA ARG A 81 -4.21 5.68 6.72
C ARG A 81 -4.31 4.91 5.42
N LEU A 82 -4.95 5.48 4.40
CA LEU A 82 -5.00 4.85 3.08
C LEU A 82 -3.60 4.74 2.46
N ASN A 83 -2.78 5.79 2.54
CA ASN A 83 -1.37 5.74 2.13
C ASN A 83 -0.58 4.67 2.90
N GLN A 84 -0.79 4.57 4.22
CA GLN A 84 -0.11 3.57 5.06
C GLN A 84 -0.44 2.14 4.63
N ILE A 85 -1.72 1.83 4.33
CA ILE A 85 -2.13 0.54 3.78
C ILE A 85 -1.37 0.24 2.49
N LEU A 86 -1.43 1.16 1.52
CA LEU A 86 -0.83 0.96 0.19
C LEU A 86 0.69 0.83 0.27
N LEU A 87 1.35 1.68 1.04
CA LEU A 87 2.81 1.65 1.19
C LEU A 87 3.31 0.39 1.90
N ASN A 88 2.59 -0.11 2.90
CA ASN A 88 2.94 -1.36 3.58
C ASN A 88 2.87 -2.56 2.62
N ILE A 89 1.82 -2.65 1.81
CA ILE A 89 1.67 -3.74 0.84
C ILE A 89 2.72 -3.60 -0.27
N LEU A 90 2.91 -2.39 -0.82
CA LEU A 90 3.85 -2.14 -1.91
C LEU A 90 5.31 -2.31 -1.49
N SER A 91 5.67 -1.92 -0.27
CA SER A 91 7.03 -2.15 0.25
C SER A 91 7.33 -3.64 0.36
N ASN A 92 6.34 -4.46 0.76
CA ASN A 92 6.47 -5.91 0.74
C ASN A 92 6.58 -6.45 -0.69
N ALA A 93 5.73 -6.03 -1.61
CA ALA A 93 5.81 -6.41 -3.02
C ALA A 93 7.20 -6.09 -3.60
N ILE A 94 7.71 -4.87 -3.40
CA ILE A 94 9.06 -4.47 -3.85
C ILE A 94 10.13 -5.34 -3.19
N LYS A 95 10.00 -5.61 -1.91
CA LYS A 95 10.97 -6.36 -1.11
C LYS A 95 11.11 -7.80 -1.58
N PHE A 96 9.99 -8.48 -1.83
CA PHE A 96 9.93 -9.90 -2.15
C PHE A 96 9.93 -10.22 -3.66
N THR A 97 9.81 -9.21 -4.51
CA THR A 97 9.96 -9.37 -5.96
C THR A 97 11.45 -9.33 -6.34
N PRO A 98 11.96 -10.30 -7.10
CA PRO A 98 13.34 -10.27 -7.58
C PRO A 98 13.57 -9.12 -8.56
N THR A 99 14.84 -8.74 -8.74
CA THR A 99 15.26 -7.72 -9.69
C THR A 99 14.74 -8.05 -11.10
N GLY A 100 14.15 -7.06 -11.76
CA GLY A 100 13.54 -7.22 -13.10
C GLY A 100 12.12 -7.80 -13.08
N GLY A 101 11.56 -8.05 -11.89
CA GLY A 101 10.19 -8.52 -11.74
C GLY A 101 9.15 -7.43 -11.99
N THR A 102 7.89 -7.78 -11.73
CA THR A 102 6.73 -6.93 -12.04
C THR A 102 5.83 -6.75 -10.83
N ILE A 103 5.36 -5.54 -10.64
CA ILE A 103 4.33 -5.18 -9.64
C ILE A 103 3.21 -4.45 -10.39
N SER A 104 1.96 -4.79 -10.10
CA SER A 104 0.80 -4.07 -10.62
C SER A 104 -0.12 -3.61 -9.48
N ILE A 105 -0.64 -2.41 -9.65
CA ILE A 105 -1.68 -1.83 -8.79
C ILE A 105 -2.89 -1.66 -9.69
N ARG A 106 -4.02 -2.26 -9.33
CA ARG A 106 -5.29 -2.00 -9.98
C ARG A 106 -6.29 -1.49 -8.95
N ILE A 107 -6.95 -0.40 -9.27
CA ILE A 107 -8.02 0.18 -8.45
C ILE A 107 -9.26 0.17 -9.31
N SER A 108 -10.32 -0.47 -8.81
CA SER A 108 -11.61 -0.53 -9.49
C SER A 108 -12.74 -0.14 -8.53
N GLN A 109 -13.73 0.55 -9.04
CA GLN A 109 -14.92 0.89 -8.30
C GLN A 109 -15.95 -0.22 -8.47
N LYS A 110 -16.44 -0.77 -7.36
CA LYS A 110 -17.47 -1.83 -7.36
C LYS A 110 -18.87 -1.25 -7.56
N ASN A 111 -19.68 -1.95 -8.35
CA ASN A 111 -21.08 -1.61 -8.52
C ASN A 111 -21.91 -1.94 -7.26
N GLY A 112 -23.05 -1.27 -7.09
CA GLY A 112 -24.00 -1.57 -6.02
C GLY A 112 -23.69 -0.94 -4.67
N ALA A 113 -22.79 0.05 -4.63
CA ALA A 113 -22.54 0.83 -3.42
C ALA A 113 -23.80 1.59 -2.96
N PRO A 114 -24.02 1.79 -1.65
CA PRO A 114 -25.11 2.62 -1.15
C PRO A 114 -25.05 4.04 -1.71
N LYS A 115 -26.21 4.71 -1.81
CA LYS A 115 -26.30 6.09 -2.31
C LYS A 115 -25.34 7.02 -1.56
N GLY A 116 -24.54 7.78 -2.29
CA GLY A 116 -23.56 8.72 -1.74
C GLY A 116 -22.25 8.05 -1.25
N ARG A 117 -22.05 6.77 -1.54
CA ARG A 117 -20.82 6.04 -1.27
C ARG A 117 -20.25 5.40 -2.54
N GLY A 118 -18.94 5.24 -2.59
CA GLY A 118 -18.23 4.43 -3.57
C GLY A 118 -17.48 3.32 -2.86
N CYS A 119 -17.58 2.09 -3.32
CA CYS A 119 -16.80 0.96 -2.82
C CYS A 119 -15.71 0.65 -3.84
N TYR A 120 -14.48 0.55 -3.36
CA TYR A 120 -13.27 0.40 -4.20
C TYR A 120 -12.54 -0.87 -3.80
N GLU A 121 -12.06 -1.56 -4.81
CA GLU A 121 -11.15 -2.69 -4.66
C GLU A 121 -9.76 -2.25 -5.11
N PHE A 122 -8.78 -2.40 -4.21
CA PHE A 122 -7.37 -2.16 -4.47
C PHE A 122 -6.68 -3.53 -4.57
N ARG A 123 -6.20 -3.87 -5.76
CA ARG A 123 -5.42 -5.09 -6.01
C ARG A 123 -3.97 -4.73 -6.21
N ILE A 124 -3.10 -5.25 -5.36
CA ILE A 124 -1.65 -5.10 -5.49
C ILE A 124 -1.07 -6.49 -5.72
N LYS A 125 -0.56 -6.72 -6.93
CA LYS A 125 -0.01 -8.00 -7.36
C LYS A 125 1.46 -7.88 -7.68
N ASP A 126 2.23 -8.85 -7.24
CA ASP A 126 3.63 -9.05 -7.59
C ASP A 126 3.88 -10.44 -8.18
N ASN A 127 4.97 -10.60 -8.92
CA ASN A 127 5.47 -11.89 -9.39
C ASN A 127 6.70 -12.35 -8.62
N GLY A 128 6.71 -12.08 -7.31
CA GLY A 128 7.79 -12.42 -6.40
C GLY A 128 7.83 -13.89 -6.00
N ILE A 129 8.46 -14.15 -4.85
CA ILE A 129 8.67 -15.51 -4.34
C ILE A 129 7.38 -16.20 -3.91
N GLY A 130 6.29 -15.44 -3.69
CA GLY A 130 5.05 -15.98 -3.13
C GLY A 130 5.18 -16.43 -1.69
N MET A 131 4.13 -17.05 -1.17
CA MET A 131 4.02 -17.51 0.23
C MET A 131 3.37 -18.88 0.32
N SER A 132 3.78 -19.68 1.31
CA SER A 132 3.15 -20.95 1.63
C SER A 132 1.71 -20.76 2.14
N GLU A 133 0.83 -21.74 1.91
CA GLU A 133 -0.55 -21.71 2.42
C GLU A 133 -0.60 -21.61 3.95
N GLU A 134 0.39 -22.18 4.64
CA GLU A 134 0.48 -22.11 6.08
C GLU A 134 0.79 -20.67 6.53
N PHE A 135 1.76 -20.01 5.91
CA PHE A 135 2.12 -18.64 6.25
C PHE A 135 0.99 -17.64 5.91
N GLN A 136 0.24 -17.85 4.83
CA GLN A 136 -0.90 -17.02 4.47
C GLN A 136 -1.96 -16.94 5.58
N LYS A 137 -2.14 -17.98 6.40
CA LYS A 137 -3.08 -18.00 7.53
C LYS A 137 -2.65 -17.07 8.66
N HIS A 138 -1.35 -16.79 8.77
CA HIS A 138 -0.74 -16.06 9.87
C HIS A 138 -0.15 -14.71 9.48
N ILE A 139 -0.19 -14.33 8.19
CA ILE A 139 0.47 -13.11 7.69
C ILE A 139 -0.01 -11.82 8.34
N PHE A 140 -1.26 -11.81 8.82
CA PHE A 140 -1.84 -10.67 9.53
C PHE A 140 -1.63 -10.70 11.04
N GLU A 141 -0.98 -11.71 11.58
CA GLU A 141 -0.60 -11.76 12.99
C GLU A 141 0.65 -10.91 13.24
N ALA A 142 0.72 -10.29 14.41
CA ALA A 142 1.87 -9.47 14.78
C ALA A 142 3.15 -10.31 14.86
N PHE A 143 4.25 -9.76 14.37
CA PHE A 143 5.58 -10.40 14.33
C PHE A 143 5.67 -11.65 13.45
N SER A 144 4.67 -11.92 12.62
CA SER A 144 4.66 -13.08 11.73
C SER A 144 5.69 -12.92 10.62
N ARG A 145 6.52 -13.96 10.41
CA ARG A 145 7.55 -14.02 9.36
C ARG A 145 7.69 -15.43 8.83
N GLU A 146 7.77 -15.59 7.53
CA GLU A 146 8.05 -16.89 6.93
C GLU A 146 9.53 -17.27 7.14
N GLU A 147 9.80 -18.52 7.51
CA GLU A 147 11.15 -19.02 7.81
C GLU A 147 12.10 -18.85 6.62
N SER A 148 11.62 -19.07 5.40
CA SER A 148 12.38 -18.87 4.16
C SER A 148 12.88 -17.43 4.00
N SER A 149 12.11 -16.43 4.43
CA SER A 149 12.50 -15.02 4.41
C SER A 149 13.58 -14.69 5.45
N THR A 150 13.62 -15.43 6.55
CA THR A 150 14.62 -15.26 7.60
C THR A 150 15.98 -15.78 7.13
N VAL A 151 16.00 -16.89 6.41
CA VAL A 151 17.23 -17.47 5.83
C VAL A 151 17.80 -16.59 4.71
N SER A 152 16.96 -15.93 3.94
CA SER A 152 17.40 -15.04 2.84
C SER A 152 17.91 -13.67 3.30
N GLY A 153 17.94 -13.37 4.59
CA GLY A 153 18.44 -12.11 5.14
C GLY A 153 17.55 -10.89 4.84
N ILE A 154 16.32 -11.12 4.40
CA ILE A 154 15.38 -10.05 4.10
C ILE A 154 14.84 -9.46 5.42
N GLN A 155 15.24 -8.22 5.73
CA GLN A 155 14.85 -7.52 6.96
C GLN A 155 13.38 -7.10 6.96
N GLY A 156 12.72 -7.14 8.14
CA GLY A 156 11.36 -6.65 8.35
C GLY A 156 10.91 -6.83 9.79
N THR A 157 9.99 -5.98 10.24
CA THR A 157 9.47 -5.99 11.62
C THR A 157 8.47 -7.12 11.88
N GLY A 158 7.78 -7.57 10.82
CA GLY A 158 6.62 -8.47 10.92
C GLY A 158 5.34 -7.78 11.41
N LEU A 159 5.35 -6.45 11.55
CA LEU A 159 4.22 -5.67 12.03
C LEU A 159 3.42 -5.01 10.91
N GLY A 160 4.02 -4.77 9.75
CA GLY A 160 3.37 -4.02 8.67
C GLY A 160 2.03 -4.60 8.22
N MET A 161 1.89 -5.93 8.11
CA MET A 161 0.64 -6.54 7.66
C MET A 161 -0.42 -6.58 8.77
N SER A 162 -0.05 -6.76 10.02
CA SER A 162 -0.99 -6.66 11.15
C SER A 162 -1.50 -5.22 11.32
N ILE A 163 -0.64 -4.23 11.19
CA ILE A 163 -1.03 -2.80 11.17
C ILE A 163 -1.98 -2.54 10.01
N THR A 164 -1.66 -3.03 8.81
CA THR A 164 -2.53 -2.88 7.62
C THR A 164 -3.91 -3.48 7.86
N LYS A 165 -3.99 -4.71 8.38
CA LYS A 165 -5.26 -5.37 8.72
C LYS A 165 -6.08 -4.54 9.70
N ASN A 166 -5.48 -4.07 10.78
CA ASN A 166 -6.15 -3.25 11.78
C ASN A 166 -6.67 -1.92 11.21
N ILE A 167 -5.88 -1.26 10.35
CA ILE A 167 -6.32 -0.01 9.71
C ILE A 167 -7.50 -0.28 8.76
N VAL A 168 -7.44 -1.34 7.94
CA VAL A 168 -8.53 -1.74 7.05
C VAL A 168 -9.81 -2.02 7.85
N ASP A 169 -9.71 -2.75 8.97
CA ASP A 169 -10.84 -3.03 9.86
C ASP A 169 -11.43 -1.76 10.49
N MET A 170 -10.57 -0.82 10.94
CA MET A 170 -11.02 0.47 11.47
C MET A 170 -11.72 1.33 10.39
N MET A 171 -11.33 1.18 9.13
CA MET A 171 -11.98 1.85 7.99
C MET A 171 -13.22 1.10 7.50
N GLY A 172 -13.61 0.00 8.16
CA GLY A 172 -14.79 -0.81 7.82
C GLY A 172 -14.65 -1.61 6.53
N GLY A 173 -13.42 -1.93 6.13
CA GLY A 173 -13.11 -2.69 4.92
C GLY A 173 -12.74 -4.15 5.17
N THR A 174 -12.26 -4.80 4.13
CA THR A 174 -11.72 -6.15 4.19
C THR A 174 -10.38 -6.23 3.45
N ILE A 175 -9.50 -7.11 3.90
CA ILE A 175 -8.26 -7.44 3.22
C ILE A 175 -8.15 -8.95 3.06
N ALA A 176 -7.80 -9.38 1.86
CA ALA A 176 -7.54 -10.77 1.51
C ALA A 176 -6.19 -10.90 0.80
N ILE A 177 -5.69 -12.13 0.73
CA ILE A 177 -4.45 -12.46 0.03
C ILE A 177 -4.64 -13.73 -0.79
N GLU A 178 -4.09 -13.73 -1.99
CA GLU A 178 -3.91 -14.89 -2.84
C GLU A 178 -2.43 -15.02 -3.18
N SER A 179 -1.80 -16.13 -2.85
CA SER A 179 -0.37 -16.32 -3.09
C SER A 179 -0.03 -17.78 -3.35
N GLU A 180 0.97 -18.00 -4.19
CA GLU A 180 1.51 -19.33 -4.46
C GLU A 180 3.04 -19.25 -4.52
N PRO A 181 3.76 -20.16 -3.85
CA PRO A 181 5.22 -20.20 -3.89
C PRO A 181 5.75 -20.20 -5.33
N GLY A 182 6.65 -19.27 -5.63
CA GLY A 182 7.26 -19.11 -6.95
C GLY A 182 6.41 -18.40 -7.99
N LYS A 183 5.14 -18.01 -7.69
CA LYS A 183 4.27 -17.28 -8.63
C LYS A 183 3.98 -15.84 -8.20
N GLY A 184 4.28 -15.50 -6.94
CA GLY A 184 4.04 -14.19 -6.38
C GLY A 184 2.80 -14.12 -5.50
N SER A 185 2.38 -12.89 -5.18
CA SER A 185 1.25 -12.63 -4.28
C SER A 185 0.35 -11.55 -4.84
N GLU A 186 -0.93 -11.61 -4.49
CA GLU A 186 -1.93 -10.59 -4.77
C GLU A 186 -2.67 -10.25 -3.47
N PHE A 187 -2.53 -9.00 -3.03
CA PHE A 187 -3.31 -8.43 -1.92
C PHE A 187 -4.53 -7.72 -2.47
N ILE A 188 -5.68 -7.98 -1.86
CA ILE A 188 -6.98 -7.45 -2.26
C ILE A 188 -7.55 -6.71 -1.07
N VAL A 189 -7.72 -5.39 -1.19
CA VAL A 189 -8.29 -4.53 -0.14
C VAL A 189 -9.58 -3.92 -0.64
N ASP A 190 -10.67 -4.15 0.07
CA ASP A 190 -11.99 -3.56 -0.20
C ASP A 190 -12.30 -2.48 0.82
N LEU A 191 -12.58 -1.26 0.35
CA LEU A 191 -12.94 -0.12 1.18
C LEU A 191 -14.10 0.65 0.57
N CYS A 192 -15.03 1.14 1.41
CA CYS A 192 -16.15 1.96 0.96
C CYS A 192 -16.07 3.36 1.58
N PHE A 193 -16.02 4.39 0.74
CA PHE A 193 -15.89 5.78 1.16
C PHE A 193 -17.16 6.56 0.88
N ALA A 194 -17.42 7.63 1.63
CA ALA A 194 -18.36 8.64 1.21
C ALA A 194 -17.82 9.36 -0.02
N LEU A 195 -18.69 9.71 -0.98
CA LEU A 195 -18.30 10.49 -2.14
C LEU A 195 -18.27 11.99 -1.76
N SER A 196 -17.24 12.69 -2.18
CA SER A 196 -17.19 14.15 -2.04
C SER A 196 -18.21 14.76 -2.99
N GLY A 197 -19.15 15.54 -2.44
CA GLY A 197 -20.08 16.32 -3.27
C GLY A 197 -19.42 17.52 -3.95
N GLN A 198 -18.17 17.82 -3.63
CA GLN A 198 -17.37 18.87 -4.22
C GLN A 198 -16.20 18.23 -4.96
N ARG A 199 -16.01 18.62 -6.22
CA ARG A 199 -14.83 18.22 -6.98
C ARG A 199 -13.59 18.78 -6.28
N VAL A 200 -12.70 17.88 -5.85
CA VAL A 200 -11.40 18.29 -5.31
C VAL A 200 -10.57 18.78 -6.49
N GLU A 201 -10.02 19.99 -6.41
CA GLU A 201 -9.13 20.47 -7.47
C GLU A 201 -7.88 19.57 -7.51
N PRO A 202 -7.57 18.97 -8.68
CA PRO A 202 -6.40 18.11 -8.81
C PRO A 202 -5.12 18.92 -8.56
N LYS A 203 -4.14 18.28 -7.93
CA LYS A 203 -2.81 18.89 -7.75
C LYS A 203 -2.24 19.30 -9.11
N GLN A 204 -1.88 20.58 -9.25
CA GLN A 204 -1.12 21.01 -10.41
C GLN A 204 0.26 20.35 -10.37
N ILE A 205 0.61 19.67 -11.46
CA ILE A 205 1.94 19.07 -11.64
C ILE A 205 2.78 20.10 -12.44
N PRO A 206 3.68 20.86 -11.79
CA PRO A 206 4.41 21.96 -12.47
C PRO A 206 5.19 21.47 -13.69
N GLN A 207 5.62 20.21 -13.71
CA GLN A 207 6.35 19.61 -14.84
C GLN A 207 5.49 19.42 -16.08
N LEU A 208 4.16 19.46 -15.95
CA LEU A 208 3.21 19.32 -17.07
C LEU A 208 2.65 20.67 -17.54
N GLU A 209 3.02 21.77 -16.88
CA GLU A 209 2.56 23.11 -17.26
C GLU A 209 3.09 23.47 -18.66
N GLY A 210 2.17 23.86 -19.54
CA GLY A 210 2.49 24.18 -20.93
C GLY A 210 2.67 22.98 -21.88
N LEU A 211 2.60 21.74 -21.40
CA LEU A 211 2.61 20.56 -22.26
C LEU A 211 1.22 20.33 -22.89
N ARG A 212 1.22 19.89 -24.16
CA ARG A 212 -0.01 19.46 -24.84
C ARG A 212 -0.11 17.94 -24.77
N ALA A 213 -1.18 17.44 -24.18
CA ALA A 213 -1.51 16.01 -24.21
C ALA A 213 -2.37 15.71 -25.46
N LEU A 214 -2.02 14.69 -26.22
CA LEU A 214 -2.88 14.10 -27.22
C LEU A 214 -3.70 13.01 -26.55
N VAL A 215 -5.01 13.21 -26.45
CA VAL A 215 -5.94 12.17 -26.00
C VAL A 215 -6.46 11.52 -27.28
N ALA A 216 -6.14 10.25 -27.46
CA ALA A 216 -6.61 9.43 -28.58
C ALA A 216 -7.79 8.57 -28.13
#